data_b7ce8331d71e19c639f53ac91f92e263
#
_entry.id   b7ce8331d71e19c639f53ac91f92e263
#
_cell.length_a   1.000
_cell.length_b   1.000
_cell.length_c   1.000
_cell.angle_alpha   90.00
_cell.angle_beta   90.00
_cell.angle_gamma   90.00
#
_symmetry.space_group_name_H-M   'P 1'
#
loop_
_entity.id
_entity.type
_entity.pdbx_description
1 polymer ?
#
loop_
_entity_poly.entity_id
_entity_poly.type
_entity_poly.pdbx_seq_one_letter_code
_entity_poly.pdbx_strand_id
1 'polypeptide(L)'
;FMNNILNYKGFRFFQASFDPDEKGTILSVNHDSWGTTVTYIGYILLYIGLFSILFSSFTRFSYLKDQIQQLKIKKSKLLPIVFFIFSLTLNAQDANPHNPETSQADIEKIDSILYANQVPKVEADKFGKIVIQDLGGRMMPINTYASELLRKLSKSDHYKDLDANQAILSMYESPLLWYNIPIIYLKKKKGDSIRNIIGASKEDKHIALVNFFTETGEYKLAPYLEEAYRTTVPNAFQKEFKETDQRVNVLYNALEGSSLRLFPVIDDENNRWISSTENREDNKVIKDTLYSNFINTGFKTYLYFLNQGKRSNDFSESDKILGAILDTQYRYGSQVMLTESKIESEVLYNKYDIFRSLFSWYLYAGFLLFIALLYKIFNNKKIVNVFITIFKYSIYFLFALHAAGLCWRWYISGHAPWSDGYESMIYVSWVTMLFGIVFGRRSDLTMASTAFVTSMILMVAHWSWMDPAIANLVPVLDSYWLMIHVSIIVGSYGPFTLSMILGLVTLILIILVNNKNKEIMALNIRELIVIN
;
A
#
# COMPACT_ATOMS: atom_id res chain seq x y z
N PHE A 1 -7.33 23.62 -14.22
CA PHE A 1 -7.70 24.84 -13.47
C PHE A 1 -8.15 24.61 -12.03
N MET A 2 -8.49 23.40 -11.60
CA MET A 2 -9.03 23.16 -10.24
C MET A 2 -8.12 23.68 -9.10
N ASN A 3 -6.81 23.55 -9.23
CA ASN A 3 -5.86 23.98 -8.19
C ASN A 3 -4.93 25.12 -8.63
N ASN A 4 -4.99 25.52 -9.89
CA ASN A 4 -4.26 26.67 -10.40
C ASN A 4 -5.21 27.87 -10.52
N ILE A 5 -5.13 28.75 -9.53
CA ILE A 5 -5.93 29.98 -9.50
C ILE A 5 -5.43 30.90 -10.62
N LEU A 6 -6.32 31.32 -11.50
CA LEU A 6 -6.00 32.34 -12.49
C LEU A 6 -5.91 33.69 -11.79
N ASN A 7 -4.72 34.28 -11.75
CA ASN A 7 -4.52 35.64 -11.24
C ASN A 7 -4.39 36.61 -12.44
N TYR A 8 -5.26 37.54 -12.53
CA TYR A 8 -5.19 38.58 -13.56
C TYR A 8 -5.53 39.96 -12.98
N LYS A 9 -4.62 40.91 -13.09
CA LYS A 9 -4.77 42.30 -12.59
C LYS A 9 -5.27 42.39 -11.13
N GLY A 10 -4.82 41.48 -10.24
CA GLY A 10 -5.24 41.48 -8.84
C GLY A 10 -6.53 40.73 -8.55
N PHE A 11 -7.25 40.29 -9.56
CA PHE A 11 -8.41 39.42 -9.43
C PHE A 11 -7.99 37.96 -9.42
N ARG A 12 -8.60 37.18 -8.54
CA ARG A 12 -8.43 35.73 -8.44
C ARG A 12 -9.68 35.03 -8.93
N PHE A 13 -9.53 34.17 -9.91
CA PHE A 13 -10.62 33.41 -10.51
C PHE A 13 -10.54 31.96 -10.06
N PHE A 14 -11.59 31.48 -9.42
CA PHE A 14 -11.75 30.12 -8.96
C PHE A 14 -12.86 29.44 -9.76
N GLN A 15 -12.64 28.24 -10.23
CA GLN A 15 -13.69 27.43 -10.83
C GLN A 15 -14.65 26.95 -9.73
N ALA A 16 -15.87 27.46 -9.69
CA ALA A 16 -16.89 27.11 -8.72
C ALA A 16 -17.72 25.90 -9.16
N SER A 17 -18.09 25.85 -10.45
CA SER A 17 -18.83 24.74 -11.05
C SER A 17 -18.67 24.79 -12.58
N PHE A 18 -19.27 23.86 -13.29
CA PHE A 18 -19.39 23.85 -14.74
C PHE A 18 -20.87 23.72 -15.13
N ASP A 19 -21.19 24.12 -16.34
CA ASP A 19 -22.54 24.02 -16.85
C ASP A 19 -22.94 22.55 -17.09
N PRO A 20 -24.24 22.20 -17.00
CA PRO A 20 -24.70 20.81 -17.18
C PRO A 20 -24.38 20.23 -18.56
N ASP A 21 -24.14 21.07 -19.58
CA ASP A 21 -23.76 20.68 -20.93
C ASP A 21 -22.22 20.55 -21.11
N GLU A 22 -21.44 20.75 -20.04
CA GLU A 22 -19.97 20.71 -19.99
C GLU A 22 -19.25 21.70 -20.93
N LYS A 23 -19.97 22.66 -21.54
CA LYS A 23 -19.39 23.63 -22.48
C LYS A 23 -19.02 24.96 -21.83
N GLY A 24 -19.46 25.21 -20.62
CA GLY A 24 -19.18 26.41 -19.86
C GLY A 24 -18.69 26.16 -18.45
N THR A 25 -18.08 27.18 -17.85
CA THR A 25 -17.65 27.13 -16.46
C THR A 25 -18.08 28.35 -15.68
N ILE A 26 -18.52 28.15 -14.44
CA ILE A 26 -18.90 29.23 -13.53
C ILE A 26 -17.68 29.55 -12.68
N LEU A 27 -17.20 30.80 -12.76
CA LEU A 27 -16.05 31.27 -12.01
C LEU A 27 -16.49 32.13 -10.83
N SER A 28 -15.95 31.83 -9.65
CA SER A 28 -15.98 32.74 -8.51
C SER A 28 -14.78 33.69 -8.61
N VAL A 29 -15.04 34.98 -8.51
CA VAL A 29 -14.01 36.01 -8.64
C VAL A 29 -13.83 36.72 -7.30
N ASN A 30 -12.60 36.77 -6.81
CA ASN A 30 -12.22 37.46 -5.59
C ASN A 30 -11.19 38.56 -5.90
N HIS A 31 -11.40 39.74 -5.34
CA HIS A 31 -10.47 40.87 -5.38
C HIS A 31 -10.27 41.42 -3.97
N ASP A 32 -9.57 40.66 -3.12
CA ASP A 32 -9.27 41.05 -1.74
C ASP A 32 -7.81 40.80 -1.42
N SER A 33 -6.93 41.71 -1.77
CA SER A 33 -5.52 41.66 -1.48
C SER A 33 -5.21 41.94 0.00
N TRP A 34 -5.97 42.85 0.62
CA TRP A 34 -5.78 43.22 2.03
C TRP A 34 -6.24 42.12 2.98
N GLY A 35 -7.43 41.56 2.78
CA GLY A 35 -7.95 40.47 3.59
C GLY A 35 -7.04 39.22 3.53
N THR A 36 -6.53 38.91 2.34
CA THR A 36 -5.55 37.82 2.18
C THR A 36 -4.28 38.07 2.99
N THR A 37 -3.69 39.27 2.90
CA THR A 37 -2.47 39.63 3.62
C THR A 37 -2.66 39.57 5.14
N VAL A 38 -3.77 40.15 5.64
CA VAL A 38 -4.11 40.12 7.07
C VAL A 38 -4.29 38.67 7.57
N THR A 39 -4.96 37.83 6.78
CA THR A 39 -5.14 36.41 7.12
C THR A 39 -3.83 35.66 7.23
N TYR A 40 -2.89 35.84 6.28
CA TYR A 40 -1.58 35.19 6.36
C TYR A 40 -0.74 35.71 7.55
N ILE A 41 -0.78 37.00 7.85
CA ILE A 41 -0.14 37.56 9.05
C ILE A 41 -0.75 36.90 10.30
N GLY A 42 -2.09 36.78 10.36
CA GLY A 42 -2.79 36.10 11.44
C GLY A 42 -2.33 34.66 11.63
N TYR A 43 -2.18 33.89 10.56
CA TYR A 43 -1.64 32.52 10.62
C TYR A 43 -0.20 32.47 11.11
N ILE A 44 0.66 33.36 10.63
CA ILE A 44 2.06 33.44 11.07
C ILE A 44 2.11 33.71 12.58
N LEU A 45 1.34 34.68 13.08
CA LEU A 45 1.28 34.99 14.50
C LEU A 45 0.72 33.83 15.33
N LEU A 46 -0.31 33.13 14.83
CA LEU A 46 -0.86 31.93 15.46
C LEU A 46 0.20 30.85 15.60
N TYR A 47 0.94 30.55 14.52
CA TYR A 47 2.00 29.54 14.55
C TYR A 47 3.15 29.93 15.48
N ILE A 48 3.58 31.18 15.47
CA ILE A 48 4.59 31.70 16.43
C ILE A 48 4.09 31.52 17.85
N GLY A 49 2.81 31.84 18.14
CA GLY A 49 2.21 31.63 19.44
C GLY A 49 2.20 30.18 19.89
N LEU A 50 1.78 29.26 19.02
CA LEU A 50 1.76 27.82 19.29
C LEU A 50 3.17 27.25 19.52
N PHE A 51 4.16 27.64 18.68
CA PHE A 51 5.55 27.24 18.88
C PHE A 51 6.13 27.80 20.17
N SER A 52 5.81 29.05 20.53
CA SER A 52 6.31 29.69 21.76
C SER A 52 5.88 28.94 23.01
N ILE A 53 4.73 28.26 23.01
CA ILE A 53 4.24 27.43 24.12
C ILE A 53 5.23 26.29 24.45
N LEU A 54 5.90 25.72 23.46
CA LEU A 54 6.87 24.63 23.65
C LEU A 54 8.16 25.06 24.33
N PHE A 55 8.55 26.32 24.18
CA PHE A 55 9.82 26.87 24.68
C PHE A 55 9.66 27.77 25.92
N SER A 56 8.44 28.21 26.22
CA SER A 56 8.19 29.10 27.34
C SER A 56 8.27 28.35 28.69
N SER A 57 8.98 28.94 29.65
CA SER A 57 9.13 28.41 31.02
C SER A 57 7.85 28.46 31.86
N PHE A 58 6.88 29.29 31.47
CA PHE A 58 5.63 29.52 32.24
C PHE A 58 4.48 28.59 31.79
N THR A 59 4.73 27.68 30.85
CA THR A 59 3.70 26.80 30.32
C THR A 59 3.59 25.49 31.09
N ARG A 60 2.41 24.86 31.01
CA ARG A 60 2.18 23.49 31.52
C ARG A 60 3.21 22.49 30.99
N PHE A 61 3.68 22.69 29.73
CA PHE A 61 4.71 21.84 29.09
C PHE A 61 6.04 21.90 29.87
N SER A 62 6.49 23.08 30.27
CA SER A 62 7.70 23.25 31.12
C SER A 62 7.53 22.61 32.49
N TYR A 63 6.39 22.85 33.13
CA TYR A 63 6.06 22.23 34.43
C TYR A 63 6.09 20.67 34.33
N LEU A 64 5.49 20.09 33.32
CA LEU A 64 5.49 18.63 33.11
C LEU A 64 6.91 18.09 32.82
N LYS A 65 7.72 18.85 32.08
CA LYS A 65 9.13 18.53 31.83
C LYS A 65 9.92 18.40 33.12
N ASP A 66 9.73 19.33 34.06
CA ASP A 66 10.41 19.32 35.35
C ASP A 66 9.91 18.16 36.24
N GLN A 67 8.62 17.86 36.24
CA GLN A 67 8.05 16.70 36.94
C GLN A 67 8.70 15.37 36.47
N ILE A 68 8.88 15.18 35.16
CA ILE A 68 9.54 13.99 34.58
C ILE A 68 11.00 13.90 35.06
N GLN A 69 11.70 15.02 35.13
CA GLN A 69 13.09 15.06 35.58
C GLN A 69 13.23 14.67 37.05
N GLN A 70 12.32 15.17 37.93
CA GLN A 70 12.26 14.79 39.33
C GLN A 70 11.94 13.31 39.53
N LEU A 71 11.04 12.74 38.70
CA LEU A 71 10.70 11.31 38.73
C LEU A 71 11.88 10.42 38.35
N LYS A 72 12.72 10.84 37.40
CA LYS A 72 13.95 10.11 37.05
C LYS A 72 14.93 10.02 38.22
N ILE A 73 15.12 11.10 38.94
CA ILE A 73 15.99 11.16 40.13
C ILE A 73 15.47 10.22 41.23
N LYS A 74 14.15 10.19 41.44
CA LYS A 74 13.51 9.30 42.44
C LYS A 74 13.62 7.82 42.04
N LYS A 75 13.44 7.51 40.73
CA LYS A 75 13.55 6.15 40.18
C LYS A 75 14.94 5.53 40.33
N SER A 76 16.00 6.34 40.25
CA SER A 76 17.38 5.88 40.43
C SER A 76 17.73 5.41 41.83
N LYS A 77 16.93 5.80 42.85
CA LYS A 77 17.16 5.49 44.27
C LYS A 77 16.41 4.26 44.76
N LEU A 78 15.49 3.66 43.95
CA LEU A 78 14.65 2.54 44.35
C LEU A 78 14.95 1.31 43.50
N LEU A 79 15.55 0.27 44.09
CA LEU A 79 15.75 -1.08 43.56
C LEU A 79 15.85 -2.08 44.71
N PRO A 80 15.54 -3.37 44.58
CA PRO A 80 14.75 -4.20 43.65
C PRO A 80 13.69 -5.08 44.35
N ILE A 81 12.97 -5.94 43.69
CA ILE A 81 12.56 -7.33 44.00
C ILE A 81 11.19 -7.72 43.37
N VAL A 82 11.18 -8.88 42.75
CA VAL A 82 10.29 -10.06 42.68
C VAL A 82 9.62 -10.42 41.34
N PHE A 83 9.86 -11.66 40.96
CA PHE A 83 9.41 -12.48 39.84
C PHE A 83 7.90 -12.73 39.78
N PHE A 84 7.34 -12.77 38.55
CA PHE A 84 6.27 -13.72 38.21
C PHE A 84 6.32 -14.12 36.72
N ILE A 85 6.20 -15.43 36.49
CA ILE A 85 6.22 -16.07 35.18
C ILE A 85 4.79 -16.13 34.64
N PHE A 86 4.61 -15.71 33.38
CA PHE A 86 3.38 -15.98 32.64
C PHE A 86 3.76 -16.72 31.34
N SER A 87 3.42 -17.98 31.28
CA SER A 87 3.54 -18.80 30.07
C SER A 87 2.22 -18.76 29.30
N LEU A 88 2.24 -18.18 28.11
CA LEU A 88 1.17 -18.30 27.13
C LEU A 88 1.62 -19.27 26.04
N THR A 89 1.05 -20.44 26.05
CA THR A 89 1.13 -21.40 24.96
C THR A 89 0.07 -21.05 23.91
N LEU A 90 0.50 -20.62 22.74
CA LEU A 90 -0.34 -20.51 21.56
C LEU A 90 -0.24 -21.82 20.78
N ASN A 91 -1.27 -22.63 20.88
CA ASN A 91 -1.47 -23.76 19.99
C ASN A 91 -2.17 -23.28 18.72
N ALA A 92 -1.47 -23.27 17.60
CA ALA A 92 -2.07 -23.20 16.29
C ALA A 92 -2.44 -24.64 15.87
N GLN A 93 -3.72 -24.93 15.76
CA GLN A 93 -4.21 -26.15 15.15
C GLN A 93 -4.50 -25.91 13.68
N ASP A 94 -3.73 -26.58 12.84
CA ASP A 94 -4.06 -26.78 11.43
C ASP A 94 -5.24 -27.73 11.32
N ALA A 95 -6.36 -27.22 10.85
CA ALA A 95 -7.49 -28.05 10.44
C ALA A 95 -7.53 -28.10 8.92
N ASN A 96 -7.18 -29.26 8.38
CA ASN A 96 -7.40 -29.62 7.00
C ASN A 96 -8.86 -30.05 6.84
N PRO A 97 -9.66 -29.49 5.93
CA PRO A 97 -10.86 -30.16 5.49
C PRO A 97 -10.83 -30.49 4.00
N HIS A 98 -11.26 -31.71 3.75
CA HIS A 98 -11.47 -32.32 2.46
C HIS A 98 -12.43 -31.54 1.54
N ASN A 99 -12.13 -31.65 0.29
CA ASN A 99 -12.68 -31.06 -0.92
C ASN A 99 -13.81 -31.94 -1.53
N PRO A 100 -14.80 -31.36 -2.21
CA PRO A 100 -15.29 -31.99 -3.42
C PRO A 100 -15.30 -31.07 -4.66
N GLU A 101 -14.76 -31.62 -5.73
CA GLU A 101 -15.08 -31.51 -7.14
C GLU A 101 -14.88 -30.18 -7.91
N THR A 102 -13.70 -29.69 -8.02
CA THR A 102 -12.88 -29.68 -9.23
C THR A 102 -11.77 -30.65 -8.89
N SER A 103 -11.56 -31.72 -9.66
CA SER A 103 -10.70 -32.78 -9.14
C SER A 103 -9.34 -32.18 -8.86
N GLN A 104 -8.85 -32.32 -7.65
CA GLN A 104 -7.52 -31.87 -7.23
C GLN A 104 -6.45 -32.35 -8.23
N ALA A 105 -6.73 -33.49 -8.87
CA ALA A 105 -5.96 -34.05 -9.98
C ALA A 105 -5.93 -33.18 -11.25
N ASP A 106 -6.99 -32.41 -11.56
CA ASP A 106 -6.99 -31.55 -12.75
C ASP A 106 -6.24 -30.25 -12.48
N ILE A 107 -6.34 -29.71 -11.27
CA ILE A 107 -5.53 -28.56 -10.84
C ILE A 107 -4.04 -28.93 -10.80
N GLU A 108 -3.70 -30.11 -10.27
CA GLU A 108 -2.31 -30.60 -10.24
C GLU A 108 -1.74 -30.83 -11.64
N LYS A 109 -2.55 -31.28 -12.61
CA LYS A 109 -2.16 -31.38 -14.02
C LYS A 109 -1.93 -30.01 -14.65
N ILE A 110 -2.83 -29.05 -14.42
CA ILE A 110 -2.68 -27.68 -14.92
C ILE A 110 -1.40 -27.06 -14.32
N ASP A 111 -1.16 -27.20 -13.04
CA ASP A 111 0.05 -26.72 -12.40
C ASP A 111 1.30 -27.38 -12.96
N SER A 112 1.30 -28.70 -13.18
CA SER A 112 2.44 -29.38 -13.78
C SER A 112 2.75 -28.86 -15.19
N ILE A 113 1.73 -28.53 -15.99
CA ILE A 113 1.89 -27.91 -17.32
C ILE A 113 2.46 -26.48 -17.19
N LEU A 114 1.98 -25.70 -16.22
CA LEU A 114 2.50 -24.35 -15.95
C LEU A 114 3.97 -24.38 -15.57
N TYR A 115 4.36 -25.28 -14.65
CA TYR A 115 5.76 -25.42 -14.23
C TYR A 115 6.66 -25.95 -15.34
N ALA A 116 6.18 -26.91 -16.15
CA ALA A 116 6.94 -27.42 -17.28
C ALA A 116 7.20 -26.35 -18.36
N ASN A 117 6.29 -25.38 -18.48
CA ASN A 117 6.40 -24.26 -19.43
C ASN A 117 6.84 -22.94 -18.78
N GLN A 118 7.34 -22.99 -17.56
CA GLN A 118 7.76 -21.80 -16.83
C GLN A 118 8.85 -21.02 -17.57
N VAL A 119 8.67 -19.69 -17.64
CA VAL A 119 9.71 -18.80 -18.14
C VAL A 119 10.81 -18.66 -17.08
N PRO A 120 12.10 -18.74 -17.47
CA PRO A 120 13.21 -18.47 -16.55
C PRO A 120 13.05 -17.09 -15.91
N LYS A 121 13.33 -17.01 -14.60
CA LYS A 121 13.16 -15.77 -13.83
C LYS A 121 13.90 -14.57 -14.44
N VAL A 122 15.10 -14.80 -14.98
CA VAL A 122 15.90 -13.74 -15.60
C VAL A 122 15.17 -13.11 -16.78
N GLU A 123 14.52 -13.93 -17.62
CA GLU A 123 13.77 -13.44 -18.79
C GLU A 123 12.46 -12.75 -18.37
N ALA A 124 11.78 -13.32 -17.37
CA ALA A 124 10.60 -12.70 -16.79
C ALA A 124 10.92 -11.33 -16.14
N ASP A 125 12.08 -11.18 -15.51
CA ASP A 125 12.53 -9.91 -14.91
C ASP A 125 12.88 -8.86 -15.98
N LYS A 126 13.41 -9.26 -17.15
CA LYS A 126 13.60 -8.34 -18.29
C LYS A 126 12.25 -7.79 -18.78
N PHE A 127 11.27 -8.66 -18.97
CA PHE A 127 9.91 -8.26 -19.34
C PHE A 127 9.26 -7.38 -18.26
N GLY A 128 9.47 -7.68 -16.99
CA GLY A 128 8.99 -6.90 -15.85
C GLY A 128 9.44 -5.43 -15.83
N LYS A 129 10.53 -5.09 -16.54
CA LYS A 129 11.05 -3.72 -16.65
C LYS A 129 10.40 -2.90 -17.78
N ILE A 130 9.66 -3.52 -18.69
CA ILE A 130 8.91 -2.80 -19.73
C ILE A 130 7.86 -1.92 -19.07
N VAL A 131 7.65 -0.74 -19.62
CA VAL A 131 6.68 0.22 -19.09
C VAL A 131 5.31 0.03 -19.75
N ILE A 132 4.27 0.16 -18.96
CA ILE A 132 2.88 0.23 -19.44
C ILE A 132 2.19 1.47 -18.90
N GLN A 133 1.12 1.87 -19.58
CA GLN A 133 0.17 2.86 -19.04
C GLN A 133 -1.06 2.15 -18.49
N ASP A 134 -1.39 2.37 -17.22
CA ASP A 134 -2.61 1.82 -16.64
C ASP A 134 -3.87 2.56 -17.13
N LEU A 135 -5.04 2.10 -16.68
CA LEU A 135 -6.33 2.74 -17.01
C LEU A 135 -6.46 4.15 -16.44
N GLY A 136 -5.74 4.47 -15.37
CA GLY A 136 -5.67 5.79 -14.74
C GLY A 136 -4.64 6.72 -15.38
N GLY A 137 -3.95 6.27 -16.43
CA GLY A 137 -2.90 7.04 -17.12
C GLY A 137 -1.54 7.03 -16.43
N ARG A 138 -1.35 6.23 -15.35
CA ARG A 138 -0.06 6.10 -14.68
C ARG A 138 0.89 5.25 -15.51
N MET A 139 2.12 5.75 -15.66
CA MET A 139 3.22 4.97 -16.22
C MET A 139 3.85 4.11 -15.13
N MET A 140 3.94 2.80 -15.37
CA MET A 140 4.52 1.86 -14.39
C MET A 140 5.24 0.70 -15.08
N PRO A 141 6.24 0.06 -14.43
CA PRO A 141 6.80 -1.20 -14.91
C PRO A 141 5.76 -2.31 -14.91
N ILE A 142 5.88 -3.27 -15.85
CA ILE A 142 5.04 -4.48 -15.85
C ILE A 142 5.15 -5.24 -14.53
N ASN A 143 6.30 -5.24 -13.86
CA ASN A 143 6.48 -5.82 -12.52
C ASN A 143 5.47 -5.28 -11.50
N THR A 144 5.25 -3.96 -11.50
CA THR A 144 4.23 -3.33 -10.62
C THR A 144 2.84 -3.78 -11.01
N TYR A 145 2.50 -3.68 -12.30
CA TYR A 145 1.21 -4.12 -12.83
C TYR A 145 0.92 -5.59 -12.50
N ALA A 146 1.88 -6.49 -12.72
CA ALA A 146 1.74 -7.91 -12.43
C ALA A 146 1.47 -8.18 -10.95
N SER A 147 2.22 -7.52 -10.06
CA SER A 147 2.01 -7.63 -8.61
C SER A 147 0.65 -7.09 -8.17
N GLU A 148 0.22 -5.95 -8.72
CA GLU A 148 -1.10 -5.37 -8.44
C GLU A 148 -2.23 -6.25 -8.97
N LEU A 149 -2.09 -6.78 -10.18
CA LEU A 149 -3.06 -7.71 -10.77
C LEU A 149 -3.27 -8.93 -9.87
N LEU A 150 -2.20 -9.61 -9.50
CA LEU A 150 -2.27 -10.79 -8.64
C LEU A 150 -2.87 -10.46 -7.26
N ARG A 151 -2.49 -9.35 -6.64
CA ARG A 151 -3.08 -8.91 -5.36
C ARG A 151 -4.58 -8.62 -5.47
N LYS A 152 -5.03 -8.00 -6.56
CA LYS A 152 -6.45 -7.76 -6.81
C LYS A 152 -7.22 -9.06 -6.98
N LEU A 153 -6.66 -10.03 -7.69
CA LEU A 153 -7.29 -11.32 -7.97
C LEU A 153 -7.28 -12.27 -6.77
N SER A 154 -6.10 -12.56 -6.22
CA SER A 154 -5.88 -13.65 -5.26
C SER A 154 -5.58 -13.19 -3.83
N LYS A 155 -5.35 -11.89 -3.60
CA LYS A 155 -4.81 -11.33 -2.35
C LYS A 155 -3.35 -11.71 -2.07
N SER A 156 -2.64 -12.23 -3.07
CA SER A 156 -1.22 -12.56 -3.05
C SER A 156 -0.53 -11.85 -4.22
N ASP A 157 0.74 -11.55 -4.12
CA ASP A 157 1.58 -10.98 -5.18
C ASP A 157 2.34 -12.04 -5.98
N HIS A 158 2.09 -13.31 -5.72
CA HIS A 158 2.65 -14.47 -6.42
C HIS A 158 1.58 -15.55 -6.58
N TYR A 159 1.78 -16.45 -7.52
CA TYR A 159 0.96 -17.64 -7.70
C TYR A 159 1.81 -18.88 -7.40
N LYS A 160 1.58 -19.50 -6.25
CA LYS A 160 2.42 -20.59 -5.72
C LYS A 160 3.90 -20.20 -5.76
N ASP A 161 4.75 -20.92 -6.52
CA ASP A 161 6.19 -20.65 -6.65
C ASP A 161 6.53 -19.67 -7.80
N LEU A 162 5.54 -19.26 -8.61
CA LEU A 162 5.72 -18.27 -9.67
C LEU A 162 5.66 -16.86 -9.10
N ASP A 163 6.69 -16.07 -9.36
CA ASP A 163 6.63 -14.64 -9.05
C ASP A 163 5.67 -13.88 -10.01
N ALA A 164 5.40 -12.61 -9.70
CA ALA A 164 4.43 -11.83 -10.47
C ALA A 164 4.77 -11.74 -11.96
N ASN A 165 6.06 -11.55 -12.30
CA ASN A 165 6.51 -11.45 -13.68
C ASN A 165 6.30 -12.76 -14.44
N GLN A 166 6.63 -13.89 -13.79
CA GLN A 166 6.45 -15.22 -14.38
C GLN A 166 4.97 -15.56 -14.54
N ALA A 167 4.14 -15.24 -13.55
CA ALA A 167 2.71 -15.49 -13.60
C ALA A 167 2.03 -14.71 -14.74
N ILE A 168 2.34 -13.40 -14.87
CA ILE A 168 1.72 -12.57 -15.93
C ILE A 168 2.18 -13.01 -17.34
N LEU A 169 3.44 -13.35 -17.52
CA LEU A 169 3.91 -13.91 -18.79
C LEU A 169 3.20 -15.22 -19.13
N SER A 170 3.05 -16.12 -18.16
CA SER A 170 2.31 -17.36 -18.31
C SER A 170 0.83 -17.13 -18.67
N MET A 171 0.20 -16.06 -18.14
CA MET A 171 -1.17 -15.65 -18.51
C MET A 171 -1.26 -15.30 -20.00
N TYR A 172 -0.28 -14.57 -20.52
CA TYR A 172 -0.27 -14.18 -21.94
C TYR A 172 0.15 -15.32 -22.87
N GLU A 173 1.03 -16.22 -22.43
CA GLU A 173 1.43 -17.40 -23.22
C GLU A 173 0.32 -18.45 -23.33
N SER A 174 -0.42 -18.66 -22.25
CA SER A 174 -1.38 -19.75 -22.12
C SER A 174 -2.69 -19.28 -21.47
N PRO A 175 -3.42 -18.31 -22.05
CA PRO A 175 -4.61 -17.74 -21.45
C PRO A 175 -5.69 -18.79 -21.15
N LEU A 176 -5.84 -19.80 -21.99
CA LEU A 176 -6.83 -20.88 -21.79
C LEU A 176 -6.57 -21.72 -20.53
N LEU A 177 -5.30 -21.90 -20.13
CA LEU A 177 -4.99 -22.55 -18.86
C LEU A 177 -5.47 -21.70 -17.69
N TRP A 178 -5.23 -20.39 -17.76
CA TRP A 178 -5.60 -19.47 -16.69
C TRP A 178 -7.12 -19.23 -16.56
N TYR A 179 -7.91 -19.51 -17.60
CA TYR A 179 -9.36 -19.58 -17.47
C TYR A 179 -9.83 -20.67 -16.48
N ASN A 180 -9.04 -21.74 -16.33
CA ASN A 180 -9.36 -22.89 -15.49
C ASN A 180 -8.65 -22.85 -14.12
N ILE A 181 -7.72 -21.94 -13.91
CA ILE A 181 -6.99 -21.79 -12.64
C ILE A 181 -7.85 -21.04 -11.61
N PRO A 182 -8.06 -21.62 -10.40
CA PRO A 182 -8.81 -20.96 -9.34
C PRO A 182 -7.97 -19.86 -8.71
N ILE A 183 -8.07 -18.63 -9.22
CA ILE A 183 -7.31 -17.47 -8.75
C ILE A 183 -8.20 -16.35 -8.20
N ILE A 184 -9.48 -16.29 -8.56
CA ILE A 184 -10.40 -15.22 -8.15
C ILE A 184 -10.83 -15.44 -6.71
N TYR A 185 -10.36 -14.60 -5.80
CA TYR A 185 -10.68 -14.68 -4.38
C TYR A 185 -12.13 -14.29 -4.07
N LEU A 186 -12.86 -15.14 -3.33
CA LEU A 186 -14.16 -14.85 -2.75
C LEU A 186 -14.12 -14.87 -1.22
N LYS A 187 -14.70 -13.86 -0.58
CA LYS A 187 -14.76 -13.78 0.89
C LYS A 187 -15.60 -14.91 1.47
N LYS A 188 -15.14 -15.49 2.59
CA LYS A 188 -15.94 -16.45 3.36
C LYS A 188 -17.25 -15.79 3.85
N LYS A 189 -18.35 -16.54 3.87
CA LYS A 189 -19.70 -16.12 4.26
C LYS A 189 -20.33 -15.05 3.35
N LYS A 190 -19.64 -13.93 3.08
CA LYS A 190 -20.16 -12.86 2.22
C LYS A 190 -20.23 -13.26 0.75
N GLY A 191 -19.33 -14.13 0.28
CA GLY A 191 -19.30 -14.67 -1.08
C GLY A 191 -20.18 -15.92 -1.28
N ASP A 192 -20.88 -16.44 -0.26
CA ASP A 192 -21.62 -17.69 -0.36
C ASP A 192 -22.78 -17.61 -1.37
N SER A 193 -23.41 -16.45 -1.48
CA SER A 193 -24.46 -16.23 -2.49
C SER A 193 -23.92 -16.31 -3.91
N ILE A 194 -22.70 -15.78 -4.13
CA ILE A 194 -22.03 -15.85 -5.43
C ILE A 194 -21.63 -17.30 -5.71
N ARG A 195 -21.06 -18.03 -4.71
CA ARG A 195 -20.74 -19.45 -4.85
C ARG A 195 -21.95 -20.28 -5.25
N ASN A 196 -23.11 -20.03 -4.62
CA ASN A 196 -24.37 -20.73 -4.97
C ASN A 196 -24.79 -20.47 -6.43
N ILE A 197 -24.64 -19.22 -6.93
CA ILE A 197 -25.00 -18.86 -8.31
C ILE A 197 -24.07 -19.54 -9.32
N ILE A 198 -22.77 -19.59 -9.03
CA ILE A 198 -21.77 -20.17 -9.95
C ILE A 198 -21.62 -21.68 -9.79
N GLY A 199 -22.25 -22.30 -8.77
CA GLY A 199 -22.16 -23.74 -8.49
C GLY A 199 -20.86 -24.17 -7.82
N ALA A 200 -20.18 -23.26 -7.06
CA ALA A 200 -18.95 -23.55 -6.35
C ALA A 200 -19.20 -23.96 -4.89
N SER A 201 -18.27 -24.70 -4.31
CA SER A 201 -18.33 -25.11 -2.89
C SER A 201 -18.18 -23.90 -1.94
N LYS A 202 -18.87 -23.95 -0.79
CA LYS A 202 -18.74 -22.93 0.27
C LYS A 202 -17.32 -22.84 0.85
N GLU A 203 -16.55 -23.89 0.76
CA GLU A 203 -15.17 -23.96 1.27
C GLU A 203 -14.15 -23.33 0.30
N ASP A 204 -14.52 -23.19 -0.99
CA ASP A 204 -13.62 -22.67 -2.00
C ASP A 204 -13.35 -21.18 -1.77
N LYS A 205 -12.09 -20.83 -1.51
CA LYS A 205 -11.65 -19.45 -1.35
C LYS A 205 -11.31 -18.78 -2.68
N HIS A 206 -10.87 -19.57 -3.65
CA HIS A 206 -10.48 -19.12 -4.97
C HIS A 206 -11.29 -19.89 -6.01
N ILE A 207 -11.76 -19.18 -7.02
CA ILE A 207 -12.63 -19.71 -8.07
C ILE A 207 -11.99 -19.45 -9.42
N ALA A 208 -12.13 -20.39 -10.36
CA ALA A 208 -11.65 -20.23 -11.72
C ALA A 208 -12.60 -19.33 -12.51
N LEU A 209 -12.05 -18.62 -13.51
CA LEU A 209 -12.81 -17.71 -14.36
C LEU A 209 -13.94 -18.42 -15.10
N VAL A 210 -13.71 -19.64 -15.57
CA VAL A 210 -14.70 -20.46 -16.31
C VAL A 210 -15.99 -20.67 -15.50
N ASN A 211 -15.92 -20.74 -14.17
CA ASN A 211 -17.10 -20.99 -13.34
C ASN A 211 -18.13 -19.84 -13.35
N PHE A 212 -17.69 -18.63 -13.74
CA PHE A 212 -18.54 -17.45 -13.84
C PHE A 212 -19.34 -17.38 -15.14
N PHE A 213 -19.11 -18.29 -16.08
CA PHE A 213 -19.80 -18.35 -17.35
C PHE A 213 -20.61 -19.64 -17.47
N THR A 214 -21.70 -19.60 -18.24
CA THR A 214 -22.47 -20.79 -18.62
C THR A 214 -21.74 -21.51 -19.78
N GLU A 215 -22.19 -22.73 -20.11
CA GLU A 215 -21.69 -23.45 -21.31
C GLU A 215 -21.96 -22.69 -22.61
N THR A 216 -22.98 -21.82 -22.62
CA THR A 216 -23.32 -20.91 -23.73
C THR A 216 -22.51 -19.63 -23.74
N GLY A 217 -21.62 -19.40 -22.75
CA GLY A 217 -20.78 -18.22 -22.65
C GLY A 217 -21.44 -17.02 -21.97
N GLU A 218 -22.65 -17.16 -21.42
CA GLU A 218 -23.33 -16.08 -20.71
C GLU A 218 -22.74 -15.87 -19.31
N TYR A 219 -22.62 -14.61 -18.89
CA TYR A 219 -22.08 -14.26 -17.57
C TYR A 219 -23.12 -14.46 -16.47
N LYS A 220 -22.90 -15.40 -15.58
CA LYS A 220 -23.86 -15.82 -14.52
C LYS A 220 -24.22 -14.70 -13.53
N LEU A 221 -23.35 -13.72 -13.32
CA LEU A 221 -23.62 -12.61 -12.39
C LEU A 221 -24.37 -11.44 -13.05
N ALA A 222 -24.49 -11.39 -14.39
CA ALA A 222 -25.12 -10.28 -15.11
C ALA A 222 -26.49 -9.85 -14.56
N PRO A 223 -27.42 -10.75 -14.22
CA PRO A 223 -28.75 -10.37 -13.71
C PRO A 223 -28.73 -9.59 -12.39
N TYR A 224 -27.67 -9.73 -11.60
CA TYR A 224 -27.55 -9.12 -10.26
C TYR A 224 -26.76 -7.81 -10.27
N LEU A 225 -26.02 -7.51 -11.35
CA LEU A 225 -25.12 -6.37 -11.40
C LEU A 225 -25.87 -5.05 -11.51
N GLU A 226 -26.97 -4.99 -12.27
CA GLU A 226 -27.74 -3.76 -12.46
C GLU A 226 -28.20 -3.18 -11.11
N GLU A 227 -28.78 -4.02 -10.25
CA GLU A 227 -29.21 -3.62 -8.90
C GLU A 227 -28.00 -3.22 -8.04
N ALA A 228 -26.91 -4.00 -8.09
CA ALA A 228 -25.71 -3.73 -7.31
C ALA A 228 -25.08 -2.38 -7.66
N TYR A 229 -25.02 -2.00 -8.95
CA TYR A 229 -24.39 -0.76 -9.40
C TYR A 229 -25.26 0.48 -9.25
N ARG A 230 -26.60 0.35 -9.30
CA ARG A 230 -27.53 1.48 -9.12
C ARG A 230 -27.57 1.99 -7.68
N THR A 231 -27.25 1.18 -6.70
CA THR A 231 -27.40 1.54 -5.28
C THR A 231 -26.27 2.48 -4.84
N THR A 232 -26.63 3.68 -4.37
CA THR A 232 -25.68 4.69 -3.86
C THR A 232 -24.96 4.23 -2.59
N VAL A 233 -25.67 3.49 -1.70
CA VAL A 233 -25.12 2.92 -0.46
C VAL A 233 -25.28 1.41 -0.53
N PRO A 234 -24.31 0.67 -1.12
CA PRO A 234 -24.42 -0.77 -1.29
C PRO A 234 -24.38 -1.50 0.05
N ASN A 235 -25.27 -2.47 0.23
CA ASN A 235 -25.20 -3.39 1.36
C ASN A 235 -24.01 -4.36 1.19
N ALA A 236 -23.76 -5.21 2.22
CA ALA A 236 -22.61 -6.12 2.22
C ALA A 236 -22.62 -7.13 1.06
N PHE A 237 -23.80 -7.55 0.60
CA PHE A 237 -24.01 -8.45 -0.52
C PHE A 237 -23.68 -7.74 -1.85
N GLN A 238 -24.32 -6.60 -2.11
CA GLN A 238 -24.08 -5.79 -3.31
C GLN A 238 -22.60 -5.37 -3.45
N LYS A 239 -21.95 -5.06 -2.32
CA LYS A 239 -20.52 -4.76 -2.30
C LYS A 239 -19.67 -5.94 -2.74
N GLU A 240 -19.99 -7.16 -2.27
CA GLU A 240 -19.23 -8.36 -2.67
C GLU A 240 -19.45 -8.71 -4.14
N PHE A 241 -20.68 -8.48 -4.67
CA PHE A 241 -20.94 -8.62 -6.10
C PHE A 241 -20.09 -7.66 -6.95
N LYS A 242 -20.07 -6.37 -6.60
CA LYS A 242 -19.22 -5.38 -7.28
C LYS A 242 -17.75 -5.77 -7.25
N GLU A 243 -17.24 -6.13 -6.07
CA GLU A 243 -15.84 -6.49 -5.92
C GLU A 243 -15.48 -7.76 -6.70
N THR A 244 -16.41 -8.72 -6.78
CA THR A 244 -16.20 -9.96 -7.55
C THR A 244 -16.25 -9.70 -9.04
N ASP A 245 -17.25 -8.93 -9.50
CA ASP A 245 -17.35 -8.50 -10.89
C ASP A 245 -16.09 -7.76 -11.36
N GLN A 246 -15.59 -6.84 -10.56
CA GLN A 246 -14.32 -6.16 -10.84
C GLN A 246 -13.14 -7.13 -10.98
N ARG A 247 -13.05 -8.17 -10.12
CA ARG A 247 -11.98 -9.18 -10.22
C ARG A 247 -12.12 -10.03 -11.48
N VAL A 248 -13.35 -10.44 -11.82
CA VAL A 248 -13.64 -11.17 -13.06
C VAL A 248 -13.24 -10.35 -14.27
N ASN A 249 -13.65 -9.09 -14.35
CA ASN A 249 -13.33 -8.18 -15.46
C ASN A 249 -11.82 -7.91 -15.56
N VAL A 250 -11.14 -7.72 -14.42
CA VAL A 250 -9.68 -7.49 -14.38
C VAL A 250 -8.93 -8.71 -14.93
N LEU A 251 -9.32 -9.94 -14.53
CA LEU A 251 -8.69 -11.15 -15.06
C LEU A 251 -9.02 -11.35 -16.55
N TYR A 252 -10.28 -11.18 -16.93
CA TYR A 252 -10.70 -11.29 -18.31
C TYR A 252 -9.90 -10.35 -19.23
N ASN A 253 -9.83 -9.06 -18.87
CA ASN A 253 -9.08 -8.06 -19.63
C ASN A 253 -7.57 -8.34 -19.67
N ALA A 254 -7.01 -8.92 -18.61
CA ALA A 254 -5.62 -9.34 -18.60
C ALA A 254 -5.38 -10.48 -19.57
N LEU A 255 -6.22 -11.52 -19.57
CA LEU A 255 -6.10 -12.68 -20.47
C LEU A 255 -6.35 -12.31 -21.95
N GLU A 256 -7.23 -11.37 -22.22
CA GLU A 256 -7.48 -10.79 -23.56
C GLU A 256 -6.34 -9.86 -24.01
N GLY A 257 -5.47 -9.41 -23.09
CA GLY A 257 -4.38 -8.49 -23.36
C GLY A 257 -4.81 -7.03 -23.56
N SER A 258 -6.08 -6.68 -23.31
CA SER A 258 -6.61 -5.32 -23.45
C SER A 258 -6.02 -4.36 -22.41
N SER A 259 -5.66 -4.86 -21.23
CA SER A 259 -5.01 -4.08 -20.18
C SER A 259 -3.51 -3.83 -20.41
N LEU A 260 -2.88 -4.51 -21.39
CA LEU A 260 -1.44 -4.40 -21.68
C LEU A 260 -1.16 -3.24 -22.65
N ARG A 261 -1.29 -2.00 -22.18
CA ARG A 261 -1.06 -0.79 -22.97
C ARG A 261 0.43 -0.48 -23.06
N LEU A 262 1.09 -1.11 -24.03
CA LEU A 262 2.54 -1.03 -24.24
C LEU A 262 2.95 0.07 -25.22
N PHE A 263 2.06 0.50 -26.11
CA PHE A 263 2.42 1.26 -27.29
C PHE A 263 1.87 2.69 -27.24
N PRO A 264 2.76 3.72 -27.30
CA PRO A 264 2.35 5.11 -27.35
C PRO A 264 1.54 5.43 -28.62
N VAL A 265 0.53 6.27 -28.52
CA VAL A 265 -0.13 6.89 -29.68
C VAL A 265 0.69 8.09 -30.10
N ILE A 266 1.07 8.16 -31.38
CA ILE A 266 1.90 9.23 -31.92
C ILE A 266 1.07 10.53 -31.95
N ASP A 267 1.67 11.63 -31.45
CA ASP A 267 1.10 12.97 -31.43
C ASP A 267 -0.26 13.09 -30.69
N ASP A 268 -0.52 12.22 -29.70
CA ASP A 268 -1.71 12.33 -28.87
C ASP A 268 -1.52 13.38 -27.75
N GLU A 269 -2.45 14.35 -27.67
CA GLU A 269 -2.41 15.46 -26.69
C GLU A 269 -2.40 14.98 -25.23
N ASN A 270 -2.99 13.80 -24.96
CA ASN A 270 -3.08 13.20 -23.63
C ASN A 270 -2.00 12.16 -23.38
N ASN A 271 -1.04 11.98 -24.30
CA ASN A 271 0.00 10.94 -24.21
C ASN A 271 -0.57 9.55 -23.95
N ARG A 272 -1.67 9.19 -24.64
CA ARG A 272 -2.33 7.90 -24.49
C ARG A 272 -1.47 6.77 -25.03
N TRP A 273 -1.45 5.66 -24.30
CA TRP A 273 -0.89 4.40 -24.78
C TRP A 273 -2.01 3.39 -25.01
N ILE A 274 -1.80 2.49 -25.95
CA ILE A 274 -2.78 1.48 -26.36
C ILE A 274 -2.22 0.07 -26.29
N SER A 275 -3.13 -0.89 -26.19
CA SER A 275 -2.82 -2.31 -26.36
C SER A 275 -2.96 -2.74 -27.83
N SER A 276 -2.44 -3.94 -28.13
CA SER A 276 -2.65 -4.54 -29.46
C SER A 276 -4.12 -4.87 -29.73
N THR A 277 -4.93 -5.08 -28.70
CA THR A 277 -6.38 -5.33 -28.82
C THR A 277 -7.11 -4.05 -29.19
N GLU A 278 -6.86 -2.95 -28.47
CA GLU A 278 -7.42 -1.63 -28.79
C GLU A 278 -7.08 -1.17 -30.21
N ASN A 279 -5.84 -1.38 -30.67
CA ASN A 279 -5.43 -1.00 -32.04
C ASN A 279 -6.17 -1.79 -33.13
N ARG A 280 -6.54 -3.04 -32.87
CA ARG A 280 -7.32 -3.86 -33.80
C ARG A 280 -8.78 -3.48 -33.88
N GLU A 281 -9.37 -3.09 -32.75
CA GLU A 281 -10.77 -2.67 -32.65
C GLU A 281 -10.99 -1.28 -33.26
N ASP A 282 -10.03 -0.38 -33.09
CA ASP A 282 -10.08 0.99 -33.61
C ASP A 282 -8.93 1.28 -34.60
N ASN A 283 -9.06 0.74 -35.81
CA ASN A 283 -8.07 0.87 -36.90
C ASN A 283 -7.74 2.33 -37.29
N LYS A 284 -8.37 3.34 -36.69
CA LYS A 284 -8.15 4.75 -37.01
C LYS A 284 -7.19 5.45 -36.04
N VAL A 285 -6.83 4.81 -34.93
CA VAL A 285 -5.98 5.42 -33.90
C VAL A 285 -4.56 5.67 -34.43
N ILE A 286 -3.98 4.69 -35.13
CA ILE A 286 -2.62 4.78 -35.68
C ILE A 286 -2.66 4.91 -37.19
N LYS A 287 -2.20 6.05 -37.73
CA LYS A 287 -2.15 6.32 -39.19
C LYS A 287 -0.98 5.64 -39.87
N ASP A 288 0.14 5.45 -39.20
CA ASP A 288 1.32 4.76 -39.73
C ASP A 288 1.08 3.25 -39.79
N THR A 289 1.03 2.71 -41.01
CA THR A 289 0.74 1.30 -41.25
C THR A 289 1.84 0.39 -40.70
N LEU A 290 3.12 0.78 -40.79
CA LEU A 290 4.22 -0.03 -40.28
C LEU A 290 4.17 -0.12 -38.75
N TYR A 291 3.95 1.02 -38.09
CA TYR A 291 3.83 1.06 -36.65
C TYR A 291 2.57 0.33 -36.14
N SER A 292 1.43 0.52 -36.82
CA SER A 292 0.19 -0.23 -36.54
C SER A 292 0.38 -1.74 -36.63
N ASN A 293 1.08 -2.22 -37.69
CA ASN A 293 1.43 -3.63 -37.83
C ASN A 293 2.33 -4.11 -36.68
N PHE A 294 3.31 -3.32 -36.29
CA PHE A 294 4.17 -3.66 -35.14
C PHE A 294 3.39 -3.76 -33.84
N ILE A 295 2.45 -2.84 -33.57
CA ILE A 295 1.56 -2.89 -32.39
C ILE A 295 0.76 -4.21 -32.39
N ASN A 296 0.21 -4.62 -33.55
CA ASN A 296 -0.64 -5.80 -33.63
C ASN A 296 0.13 -7.12 -33.51
N THR A 297 1.41 -7.14 -33.85
CA THR A 297 2.21 -8.37 -33.96
C THR A 297 3.39 -8.44 -32.99
N GLY A 298 3.96 -7.30 -32.58
CA GLY A 298 5.24 -7.25 -31.85
C GLY A 298 5.23 -8.06 -30.55
N PHE A 299 4.21 -7.88 -29.72
CA PHE A 299 4.11 -8.65 -28.48
C PHE A 299 3.88 -10.15 -28.72
N LYS A 300 3.08 -10.51 -29.72
CA LYS A 300 2.90 -11.94 -30.12
C LYS A 300 4.19 -12.56 -30.64
N THR A 301 4.96 -11.80 -31.41
CA THR A 301 6.27 -12.21 -31.91
C THR A 301 7.26 -12.41 -30.77
N TYR A 302 7.23 -11.52 -29.76
CA TYR A 302 8.01 -11.69 -28.51
C TYR A 302 7.67 -13.02 -27.84
N LEU A 303 6.38 -13.30 -27.58
CA LEU A 303 5.94 -14.55 -26.94
C LEU A 303 6.34 -15.80 -27.77
N TYR A 304 6.28 -15.71 -29.10
CA TYR A 304 6.70 -16.80 -30.00
C TYR A 304 8.19 -17.12 -29.83
N PHE A 305 9.07 -16.10 -29.87
CA PHE A 305 10.51 -16.29 -29.70
C PHE A 305 10.88 -16.66 -28.26
N LEU A 306 10.16 -16.16 -27.28
CA LEU A 306 10.31 -16.57 -25.90
C LEU A 306 10.05 -18.08 -25.72
N ASN A 307 8.99 -18.60 -26.34
CA ASN A 307 8.70 -20.04 -26.37
C ASN A 307 9.74 -20.87 -27.11
N GLN A 308 10.30 -20.35 -28.19
CA GLN A 308 11.44 -21.00 -28.86
C GLN A 308 12.68 -21.00 -27.94
N GLY A 309 12.97 -19.86 -27.29
CA GLY A 309 14.09 -19.74 -26.37
C GLY A 309 14.03 -20.73 -25.21
N LYS A 310 12.84 -21.01 -24.68
CA LYS A 310 12.65 -22.05 -23.63
C LYS A 310 13.07 -23.45 -24.11
N ARG A 311 12.92 -23.74 -25.39
CA ARG A 311 13.30 -25.05 -25.99
C ARG A 311 14.77 -25.14 -26.37
N SER A 312 15.34 -24.05 -26.88
CA SER A 312 16.73 -23.96 -27.32
C SER A 312 17.70 -23.48 -26.24
N ASN A 313 17.20 -22.95 -25.14
CA ASN A 313 17.93 -22.22 -24.10
C ASN A 313 18.70 -21.00 -24.66
N ASP A 314 18.18 -20.39 -25.74
CA ASP A 314 18.70 -19.17 -26.37
C ASP A 314 17.58 -18.15 -26.52
N PHE A 315 17.67 -17.04 -25.80
CA PHE A 315 16.67 -15.96 -25.74
C PHE A 315 17.05 -14.74 -26.58
N SER A 316 18.10 -14.82 -27.41
CA SER A 316 18.62 -13.66 -28.15
C SER A 316 17.59 -13.03 -29.09
N GLU A 317 16.72 -13.82 -29.74
CA GLU A 317 15.67 -13.31 -30.62
C GLU A 317 14.53 -12.64 -29.82
N SER A 318 14.12 -13.22 -28.69
CA SER A 318 13.13 -12.59 -27.81
C SER A 318 13.64 -11.27 -27.25
N ASP A 319 14.93 -11.20 -26.88
CA ASP A 319 15.56 -9.95 -26.38
C ASP A 319 15.59 -8.85 -27.45
N LYS A 320 15.81 -9.20 -28.74
CA LYS A 320 15.74 -8.22 -29.84
C LYS A 320 14.35 -7.62 -29.99
N ILE A 321 13.30 -8.45 -29.91
CA ILE A 321 11.93 -7.95 -30.01
C ILE A 321 11.56 -7.11 -28.77
N LEU A 322 11.99 -7.52 -27.58
CA LEU A 322 11.79 -6.75 -26.35
C LEU A 322 12.48 -5.38 -26.43
N GLY A 323 13.71 -5.36 -26.98
CA GLY A 323 14.44 -4.12 -27.27
C GLY A 323 13.68 -3.23 -28.27
N ALA A 324 13.12 -3.80 -29.34
CA ALA A 324 12.33 -3.05 -30.30
C ALA A 324 11.05 -2.44 -29.67
N ILE A 325 10.39 -3.13 -28.75
CA ILE A 325 9.26 -2.57 -27.98
C ILE A 325 9.74 -1.38 -27.14
N LEU A 326 10.84 -1.53 -26.42
CA LEU A 326 11.44 -0.44 -25.63
C LEU A 326 11.83 0.77 -26.51
N ASP A 327 12.44 0.54 -27.66
CA ASP A 327 12.83 1.61 -28.58
C ASP A 327 11.60 2.40 -29.06
N THR A 328 10.47 1.74 -29.34
CA THR A 328 9.23 2.44 -29.67
C THR A 328 8.69 3.25 -28.52
N GLN A 329 8.78 2.74 -27.27
CA GLN A 329 8.38 3.47 -26.06
C GLN A 329 9.20 4.74 -25.86
N TYR A 330 10.53 4.67 -26.00
CA TYR A 330 11.42 5.83 -25.89
C TYR A 330 11.21 6.81 -27.06
N ARG A 331 10.98 6.30 -28.27
CA ARG A 331 10.86 7.14 -29.46
C ARG A 331 9.54 7.93 -29.50
N TYR A 332 8.43 7.26 -29.22
CA TYR A 332 7.09 7.85 -29.39
C TYR A 332 6.43 8.25 -28.07
N GLY A 333 6.87 7.71 -26.94
CA GLY A 333 6.34 8.00 -25.60
C GLY A 333 7.27 8.84 -24.72
N SER A 334 8.30 9.46 -25.27
CA SER A 334 9.37 10.16 -24.52
C SER A 334 8.89 11.20 -23.53
N GLN A 335 7.72 11.82 -23.75
CA GLN A 335 7.17 12.86 -22.86
C GLN A 335 6.75 12.31 -21.50
N VAL A 336 6.31 11.05 -21.44
CA VAL A 336 5.79 10.41 -20.20
C VAL A 336 6.59 9.19 -19.79
N MET A 337 7.57 8.78 -20.61
CA MET A 337 8.39 7.60 -20.35
C MET A 337 9.18 7.75 -19.05
N LEU A 338 9.18 6.71 -18.22
CA LEU A 338 9.94 6.66 -16.99
C LEU A 338 11.44 6.57 -17.27
N THR A 339 12.25 7.22 -16.44
CA THR A 339 13.70 7.02 -16.48
C THR A 339 14.07 5.62 -15.99
N GLU A 340 15.15 5.05 -16.51
CA GLU A 340 15.63 3.73 -16.10
C GLU A 340 15.79 3.61 -14.59
N SER A 341 16.33 4.65 -13.93
CA SER A 341 16.50 4.67 -12.49
C SER A 341 15.17 4.63 -11.73
N LYS A 342 14.09 5.23 -12.26
CA LYS A 342 12.74 5.13 -11.68
C LYS A 342 12.18 3.73 -11.85
N ILE A 343 12.33 3.12 -13.01
CA ILE A 343 11.90 1.75 -13.29
C ILE A 343 12.57 0.78 -12.32
N GLU A 344 13.90 0.83 -12.21
CA GLU A 344 14.65 -0.03 -11.31
C GLU A 344 14.31 0.21 -9.84
N SER A 345 14.14 1.47 -9.46
CA SER A 345 13.74 1.87 -8.12
C SER A 345 12.37 1.30 -7.73
N GLU A 346 11.38 1.34 -8.65
CA GLU A 346 10.05 0.81 -8.42
C GLU A 346 10.04 -0.73 -8.34
N VAL A 347 10.78 -1.41 -9.21
CA VAL A 347 10.96 -2.87 -9.16
C VAL A 347 11.62 -3.31 -7.84
N LEU A 348 12.67 -2.60 -7.38
CA LEU A 348 13.31 -2.88 -6.10
C LEU A 348 12.38 -2.61 -4.91
N TYR A 349 11.60 -1.53 -4.96
CA TYR A 349 10.59 -1.21 -3.95
C TYR A 349 9.56 -2.33 -3.79
N ASN A 350 9.04 -2.86 -4.90
CA ASN A 350 8.11 -3.99 -4.90
C ASN A 350 8.77 -5.26 -4.31
N LYS A 351 10.03 -5.53 -4.70
CA LYS A 351 10.77 -6.70 -4.24
C LYS A 351 10.99 -6.71 -2.72
N TYR A 352 11.33 -5.56 -2.13
CA TYR A 352 11.65 -5.49 -0.70
C TYR A 352 10.41 -5.40 0.20
N ASP A 353 9.29 -4.90 -0.28
CA ASP A 353 8.05 -4.66 0.47
C ASP A 353 8.34 -4.16 1.90
N ILE A 354 9.02 -3.00 1.96
CA ILE A 354 9.69 -2.51 3.17
C ILE A 354 8.72 -2.32 4.34
N PHE A 355 7.49 -1.85 4.07
CA PHE A 355 6.51 -1.57 5.13
C PHE A 355 5.94 -2.84 5.75
N ARG A 356 5.83 -3.93 4.97
CA ARG A 356 5.48 -5.27 5.48
C ARG A 356 6.55 -5.80 6.42
N SER A 357 7.80 -5.65 6.03
CA SER A 357 8.94 -6.06 6.85
C SER A 357 9.02 -5.23 8.13
N LEU A 358 8.81 -3.92 8.04
CA LEU A 358 8.81 -3.00 9.20
C LEU A 358 7.73 -3.35 10.23
N PHE A 359 6.52 -3.78 9.80
CA PHE A 359 5.49 -4.25 10.71
C PHE A 359 6.04 -5.30 11.68
N SER A 360 6.63 -6.38 11.13
CA SER A 360 7.17 -7.49 11.93
C SER A 360 8.33 -7.05 12.81
N TRP A 361 9.25 -6.25 12.29
CA TRP A 361 10.43 -5.81 13.02
C TRP A 361 10.09 -4.86 14.17
N TYR A 362 9.17 -3.92 13.98
CA TYR A 362 8.68 -3.08 15.09
C TYR A 362 7.94 -3.89 16.14
N LEU A 363 7.16 -4.90 15.71
CA LEU A 363 6.48 -5.80 16.64
C LEU A 363 7.47 -6.49 17.56
N TYR A 364 8.47 -7.15 16.97
CA TYR A 364 9.47 -7.87 17.77
C TYR A 364 10.33 -6.95 18.62
N ALA A 365 10.83 -5.85 18.05
CA ALA A 365 11.67 -4.91 18.80
C ALA A 365 10.91 -4.26 19.96
N GLY A 366 9.66 -3.80 19.71
CA GLY A 366 8.82 -3.17 20.73
C GLY A 366 8.39 -4.14 21.82
N PHE A 367 7.96 -5.34 21.45
CA PHE A 367 7.52 -6.36 22.39
C PHE A 367 8.67 -6.88 23.28
N LEU A 368 9.83 -7.17 22.67
CA LEU A 368 11.00 -7.63 23.42
C LEU A 368 11.55 -6.54 24.33
N LEU A 369 11.55 -5.29 23.87
CA LEU A 369 11.90 -4.15 24.73
C LEU A 369 10.93 -4.02 25.91
N PHE A 370 9.63 -4.17 25.67
CA PHE A 370 8.60 -4.11 26.72
C PHE A 370 8.82 -5.19 27.77
N ILE A 371 9.04 -6.45 27.34
CA ILE A 371 9.35 -7.57 28.26
C ILE A 371 10.64 -7.29 29.04
N ALA A 372 11.70 -6.82 28.37
CA ALA A 372 12.96 -6.53 29.04
C ALA A 372 12.81 -5.42 30.09
N LEU A 373 11.97 -4.42 29.85
CA LEU A 373 11.66 -3.36 30.80
C LEU A 373 10.82 -3.85 31.97
N LEU A 374 9.81 -4.68 31.73
CA LEU A 374 9.06 -5.34 32.80
C LEU A 374 9.99 -6.20 33.67
N TYR A 375 10.83 -7.03 33.02
CA TYR A 375 11.80 -7.83 33.77
C TYR A 375 12.77 -6.99 34.58
N LYS A 376 13.24 -5.85 34.04
CA LYS A 376 14.11 -4.90 34.77
C LYS A 376 13.46 -4.32 36.01
N ILE A 377 12.14 -4.13 36.02
CA ILE A 377 11.40 -3.65 37.22
C ILE A 377 11.56 -4.65 38.37
N PHE A 378 11.65 -5.95 38.05
CA PHE A 378 11.78 -7.01 39.06
C PHE A 378 13.23 -7.45 39.31
N ASN A 379 14.12 -7.35 38.30
CA ASN A 379 15.49 -7.86 38.38
C ASN A 379 16.48 -7.01 37.56
N ASN A 380 17.16 -6.10 38.22
CA ASN A 380 18.08 -5.15 37.57
C ASN A 380 19.48 -5.76 37.33
N LYS A 381 19.60 -6.73 36.43
CA LYS A 381 20.88 -7.29 36.01
C LYS A 381 21.53 -6.44 34.91
N LYS A 382 22.87 -6.32 34.90
CA LYS A 382 23.62 -5.58 33.85
C LYS A 382 23.29 -6.07 32.45
N ILE A 383 23.11 -7.38 32.26
CA ILE A 383 22.77 -8.00 30.98
C ILE A 383 21.43 -7.49 30.42
N VAL A 384 20.44 -7.24 31.26
CA VAL A 384 19.12 -6.71 30.87
C VAL A 384 19.26 -5.28 30.31
N ASN A 385 20.14 -4.47 30.90
CA ASN A 385 20.40 -3.12 30.39
C ASN A 385 21.06 -3.16 29.01
N VAL A 386 21.90 -4.17 28.71
CA VAL A 386 22.47 -4.36 27.38
C VAL A 386 21.38 -4.67 26.36
N PHE A 387 20.47 -5.60 26.65
CA PHE A 387 19.33 -5.90 25.77
C PHE A 387 18.43 -4.70 25.53
N ILE A 388 18.09 -3.96 26.59
CA ILE A 388 17.31 -2.72 26.46
C ILE A 388 18.00 -1.74 25.52
N THR A 389 19.31 -1.59 25.63
CA THR A 389 20.10 -0.70 24.78
C THR A 389 20.07 -1.16 23.32
N ILE A 390 20.27 -2.46 23.07
CA ILE A 390 20.21 -3.04 21.71
C ILE A 390 18.83 -2.78 21.08
N PHE A 391 17.74 -3.10 21.76
CA PHE A 391 16.40 -2.90 21.21
C PHE A 391 16.05 -1.42 20.99
N LYS A 392 16.53 -0.51 21.82
CA LYS A 392 16.38 0.94 21.60
C LYS A 392 17.07 1.38 20.32
N TYR A 393 18.33 0.97 20.11
CA TYR A 393 19.04 1.31 18.87
C TYR A 393 18.42 0.63 17.65
N SER A 394 17.89 -0.59 17.78
CA SER A 394 17.12 -1.24 16.72
C SER A 394 15.90 -0.42 16.34
N ILE A 395 15.13 0.11 17.31
CA ILE A 395 13.97 0.97 17.04
C ILE A 395 14.40 2.27 16.33
N TYR A 396 15.50 2.91 16.72
CA TYR A 396 16.03 4.09 16.00
C TYR A 396 16.39 3.75 14.55
N PHE A 397 17.02 2.60 14.33
CA PHE A 397 17.36 2.13 12.98
C PHE A 397 16.09 1.86 12.15
N LEU A 398 15.09 1.18 12.72
CA LEU A 398 13.82 0.93 12.06
C LEU A 398 13.08 2.24 11.72
N PHE A 399 13.14 3.23 12.60
CA PHE A 399 12.56 4.55 12.34
C PHE A 399 13.24 5.26 11.16
N ALA A 400 14.56 5.19 11.06
CA ALA A 400 15.30 5.73 9.92
C ALA A 400 14.98 4.98 8.62
N LEU A 401 14.88 3.64 8.68
CA LEU A 401 14.49 2.79 7.56
C LEU A 401 13.05 3.09 7.10
N HIS A 402 12.15 3.34 8.04
CA HIS A 402 10.77 3.74 7.75
C HIS A 402 10.71 5.09 7.01
N ALA A 403 11.48 6.10 7.48
CA ALA A 403 11.63 7.37 6.79
C ALA A 403 12.19 7.20 5.37
N ALA A 404 13.22 6.36 5.22
CA ALA A 404 13.77 6.03 3.90
C ALA A 404 12.73 5.39 2.98
N GLY A 405 11.88 4.50 3.49
CA GLY A 405 10.77 3.89 2.74
C GLY A 405 9.74 4.91 2.26
N LEU A 406 9.37 5.88 3.12
CA LEU A 406 8.47 6.99 2.74
C LEU A 406 9.10 7.90 1.67
N CYS A 407 10.37 8.25 1.81
CA CYS A 407 11.11 9.02 0.80
C CYS A 407 11.22 8.26 -0.52
N TRP A 408 11.43 6.94 -0.45
CA TRP A 408 11.51 6.09 -1.64
C TRP A 408 10.17 6.04 -2.38
N ARG A 409 9.06 5.87 -1.65
CA ARG A 409 7.73 5.93 -2.24
C ARG A 409 7.44 7.29 -2.87
N TRP A 410 7.81 8.39 -2.20
CA TRP A 410 7.71 9.74 -2.75
C TRP A 410 8.48 9.91 -4.07
N TYR A 411 9.71 9.40 -4.13
CA TYR A 411 10.52 9.44 -5.35
C TYR A 411 9.86 8.72 -6.52
N ILE A 412 9.26 7.55 -6.28
CA ILE A 412 8.57 6.75 -7.29
C ILE A 412 7.28 7.43 -7.73
N SER A 413 6.41 7.82 -6.79
CA SER A 413 5.09 8.38 -7.07
C SER A 413 5.13 9.81 -7.62
N GLY A 414 6.19 10.57 -7.29
CA GLY A 414 6.30 11.99 -7.63
C GLY A 414 5.47 12.92 -6.73
N HIS A 415 4.72 12.40 -5.78
CA HIS A 415 3.94 13.16 -4.80
C HIS A 415 4.18 12.66 -3.38
N ALA A 416 3.81 13.48 -2.40
CA ALA A 416 4.00 13.17 -1.00
C ALA A 416 3.15 11.96 -0.56
N PRO A 417 3.72 11.00 0.23
CA PRO A 417 3.09 9.71 0.53
C PRO A 417 2.06 9.80 1.67
N TRP A 418 1.01 10.60 1.48
CA TRP A 418 -0.18 10.72 2.34
C TRP A 418 -1.44 11.11 1.57
N SER A 419 -1.49 10.76 0.29
CA SER A 419 -2.58 11.11 -0.62
C SER A 419 -3.75 10.13 -0.59
N ASP A 420 -3.53 8.91 -0.17
CA ASP A 420 -4.55 7.85 -0.04
C ASP A 420 -4.59 7.22 1.36
N GLY A 421 -5.49 6.26 1.56
CA GLY A 421 -5.68 5.60 2.85
C GLY A 421 -4.48 4.78 3.30
N TYR A 422 -3.83 4.05 2.38
CA TYR A 422 -2.64 3.26 2.68
C TYR A 422 -1.45 4.16 3.04
N GLU A 423 -1.20 5.18 2.23
CA GLU A 423 -0.14 6.17 2.46
C GLU A 423 -0.33 6.92 3.78
N SER A 424 -1.57 7.31 4.07
CA SER A 424 -1.92 7.94 5.35
C SER A 424 -1.58 7.04 6.54
N MET A 425 -1.86 5.74 6.45
CA MET A 425 -1.56 4.80 7.54
C MET A 425 -0.06 4.59 7.75
N ILE A 426 0.72 4.42 6.69
CA ILE A 426 2.18 4.31 6.83
C ILE A 426 2.80 5.62 7.34
N TYR A 427 2.28 6.76 6.93
CA TYR A 427 2.71 8.06 7.44
C TYR A 427 2.35 8.27 8.92
N VAL A 428 1.10 7.99 9.34
CA VAL A 428 0.66 8.06 10.74
C VAL A 428 1.52 7.16 11.63
N SER A 429 1.83 5.95 11.17
CA SER A 429 2.67 5.03 11.92
C SER A 429 4.08 5.59 12.13
N TRP A 430 4.67 6.23 11.12
CA TRP A 430 5.96 6.92 11.22
C TRP A 430 5.91 8.10 12.20
N VAL A 431 4.89 8.96 12.09
CA VAL A 431 4.70 10.10 13.01
C VAL A 431 4.47 9.62 14.44
N THR A 432 3.68 8.56 14.63
CA THR A 432 3.47 7.94 15.95
C THR A 432 4.82 7.52 16.55
N MET A 433 5.68 6.86 15.78
CA MET A 433 7.00 6.48 16.26
C MET A 433 7.91 7.68 16.51
N LEU A 434 7.82 8.74 15.69
CA LEU A 434 8.54 10.00 15.91
C LEU A 434 8.24 10.57 17.32
N PHE A 435 6.97 10.71 17.65
CA PHE A 435 6.56 11.18 18.99
C PHE A 435 6.97 10.20 20.08
N GLY A 436 6.87 8.88 19.80
CA GLY A 436 7.38 7.85 20.69
C GLY A 436 8.88 7.99 20.99
N ILE A 437 9.68 8.33 20.01
CA ILE A 437 11.12 8.59 20.18
C ILE A 437 11.35 9.89 20.96
N VAL A 438 10.63 10.96 20.64
CA VAL A 438 10.78 12.27 21.30
C VAL A 438 10.46 12.14 22.79
N PHE A 439 9.34 11.56 23.14
CA PHE A 439 8.91 11.36 24.54
C PHE A 439 9.60 10.16 25.20
N GLY A 440 9.93 9.13 24.44
CA GLY A 440 10.68 7.95 24.89
C GLY A 440 12.12 8.24 25.32
N ARG A 441 12.69 9.39 24.96
CA ARG A 441 13.95 9.87 25.56
C ARG A 441 13.87 9.98 27.09
N ARG A 442 12.66 10.13 27.63
CA ARG A 442 12.38 10.27 29.06
C ARG A 442 11.85 8.99 29.67
N SER A 443 11.21 8.11 28.88
CA SER A 443 10.63 6.86 29.33
C SER A 443 10.84 5.75 28.31
N ASP A 444 11.67 4.77 28.65
CA ASP A 444 11.90 3.60 27.79
C ASP A 444 10.60 2.80 27.57
N LEU A 445 9.69 2.82 28.53
CA LEU A 445 8.39 2.17 28.45
C LEU A 445 7.50 2.83 27.38
N THR A 446 7.55 4.16 27.28
CA THR A 446 6.88 4.92 26.21
C THR A 446 7.39 4.48 24.83
N MET A 447 8.72 4.37 24.66
CA MET A 447 9.30 3.93 23.39
C MET A 447 8.85 2.51 23.00
N ALA A 448 8.86 1.58 23.96
CA ALA A 448 8.44 0.19 23.72
C ALA A 448 6.96 0.10 23.33
N SER A 449 6.09 0.79 24.07
CA SER A 449 4.65 0.82 23.82
C SER A 449 4.33 1.46 22.46
N THR A 450 5.05 2.51 22.10
CA THR A 450 4.86 3.19 20.82
C THR A 450 5.32 2.31 19.64
N ALA A 451 6.46 1.61 19.76
CA ALA A 451 6.92 0.70 18.72
C ALA A 451 5.91 -0.44 18.48
N PHE A 452 5.30 -0.96 19.54
CA PHE A 452 4.22 -1.95 19.42
C PHE A 452 3.00 -1.36 18.67
N VAL A 453 2.55 -0.15 19.01
CA VAL A 453 1.41 0.48 18.32
C VAL A 453 1.75 0.84 16.88
N THR A 454 2.95 1.33 16.61
CA THR A 454 3.44 1.55 15.25
C THR A 454 3.33 0.29 14.41
N SER A 455 3.70 -0.87 14.97
CA SER A 455 3.54 -2.16 14.30
C SER A 455 2.07 -2.50 14.04
N MET A 456 1.16 -2.23 14.99
CA MET A 456 -0.27 -2.48 14.80
C MET A 456 -0.87 -1.61 13.68
N ILE A 457 -0.47 -0.34 13.59
CA ILE A 457 -0.92 0.55 12.51
C ILE A 457 -0.41 0.03 11.15
N LEU A 458 0.87 -0.36 11.05
CA LEU A 458 1.44 -0.96 9.84
C LEU A 458 0.77 -2.30 9.49
N MET A 459 0.40 -3.11 10.48
CA MET A 459 -0.36 -4.34 10.27
C MET A 459 -1.72 -4.05 9.61
N VAL A 460 -2.44 -3.04 10.11
CA VAL A 460 -3.74 -2.64 9.52
C VAL A 460 -3.56 -2.13 8.09
N ALA A 461 -2.53 -1.33 7.82
CA ALA A 461 -2.20 -0.87 6.47
C ALA A 461 -1.94 -2.04 5.52
N HIS A 462 -1.33 -3.11 6.03
CA HIS A 462 -0.93 -4.27 5.23
C HIS A 462 -2.05 -5.32 5.08
N TRP A 463 -3.09 -5.28 5.90
CA TRP A 463 -4.24 -6.14 5.71
C TRP A 463 -4.95 -5.83 4.38
N SER A 464 -5.59 -6.84 3.80
CA SER A 464 -6.28 -6.77 2.50
C SER A 464 -7.40 -5.73 2.38
N TRP A 465 -7.50 -4.81 3.33
CA TRP A 465 -8.48 -3.70 3.34
C TRP A 465 -7.97 -2.47 2.61
N MET A 466 -6.64 -2.31 2.50
CA MET A 466 -6.01 -1.19 1.83
C MET A 466 -5.20 -1.70 0.65
N ASP A 467 -5.22 -0.97 -0.45
CA ASP A 467 -4.43 -1.27 -1.64
C ASP A 467 -3.09 -0.52 -1.54
N PRO A 468 -1.94 -1.21 -1.49
CA PRO A 468 -0.63 -0.57 -1.47
C PRO A 468 -0.21 0.00 -2.82
N ALA A 469 -1.02 -0.19 -3.89
CA ALA A 469 -0.74 0.34 -5.21
C ALA A 469 -0.45 1.85 -5.15
N ILE A 470 0.45 2.30 -6.01
CA ILE A 470 0.73 3.72 -6.18
C ILE A 470 -0.22 4.23 -7.27
N ALA A 471 -1.07 5.19 -6.94
CA ALA A 471 -1.98 5.82 -7.90
C ALA A 471 -1.49 7.21 -8.30
N ASN A 472 -1.98 7.72 -9.44
CA ASN A 472 -1.80 9.12 -9.77
C ASN A 472 -2.53 10.00 -8.75
N LEU A 473 -1.92 11.13 -8.42
CA LEU A 473 -2.55 12.11 -7.55
C LEU A 473 -3.81 12.66 -8.22
N VAL A 474 -4.93 12.62 -7.50
CA VAL A 474 -6.18 13.20 -7.99
C VAL A 474 -5.99 14.72 -8.17
N PRO A 475 -6.38 15.33 -9.31
CA PRO A 475 -6.09 16.74 -9.58
C PRO A 475 -6.54 17.71 -8.49
N VAL A 476 -7.63 17.41 -7.77
CA VAL A 476 -8.12 18.23 -6.64
C VAL A 476 -7.13 18.23 -5.46
N LEU A 477 -6.28 17.20 -5.33
CA LEU A 477 -5.27 17.10 -4.28
C LEU A 477 -3.92 17.70 -4.70
N ASP A 478 -3.73 18.05 -5.97
CA ASP A 478 -2.49 18.64 -6.49
C ASP A 478 -2.40 20.13 -6.12
N SER A 479 -2.25 20.38 -4.82
CA SER A 479 -2.07 21.71 -4.25
C SER A 479 -1.06 21.66 -3.11
N TYR A 480 -0.02 22.48 -3.20
CA TYR A 480 1.04 22.58 -2.21
C TYR A 480 0.48 22.83 -0.79
N TRP A 481 -0.45 23.78 -0.65
CA TRP A 481 -1.04 24.10 0.66
C TRP A 481 -1.94 22.99 1.19
N LEU A 482 -2.66 22.32 0.31
CA LEU A 482 -3.51 21.19 0.69
C LEU A 482 -2.64 20.03 1.19
N MET A 483 -1.52 19.73 0.52
CA MET A 483 -0.60 18.68 0.94
C MET A 483 0.01 18.95 2.31
N ILE A 484 0.39 20.22 2.61
CA ILE A 484 0.85 20.61 3.95
C ILE A 484 -0.26 20.43 4.98
N HIS A 485 -1.47 20.91 4.67
CA HIS A 485 -2.62 20.80 5.57
C HIS A 485 -2.94 19.34 5.90
N VAL A 486 -3.01 18.48 4.89
CA VAL A 486 -3.25 17.05 5.05
C VAL A 486 -2.15 16.39 5.89
N SER A 487 -0.87 16.72 5.65
CA SER A 487 0.24 16.16 6.44
C SER A 487 0.13 16.50 7.93
N ILE A 488 -0.28 17.72 8.26
CA ILE A 488 -0.46 18.16 9.66
C ILE A 488 -1.66 17.45 10.29
N ILE A 489 -2.80 17.40 9.61
CA ILE A 489 -4.02 16.73 10.12
C ILE A 489 -3.75 15.24 10.33
N VAL A 490 -3.27 14.56 9.30
CA VAL A 490 -3.00 13.12 9.36
C VAL A 490 -1.88 12.84 10.38
N GLY A 491 -0.85 13.68 10.43
CA GLY A 491 0.23 13.58 11.43
C GLY A 491 -0.27 13.77 12.87
N SER A 492 -1.33 14.54 13.10
CA SER A 492 -1.88 14.74 14.44
C SER A 492 -2.48 13.47 15.06
N TYR A 493 -2.84 12.47 14.25
CA TYR A 493 -3.29 11.17 14.76
C TYR A 493 -2.17 10.41 15.49
N GLY A 494 -0.89 10.68 15.18
CA GLY A 494 0.24 10.08 15.88
C GLY A 494 0.26 10.35 17.38
N PRO A 495 0.27 11.62 17.84
CA PRO A 495 0.16 11.96 19.26
C PRO A 495 -1.10 11.41 19.93
N PHE A 496 -2.27 11.43 19.26
CA PHE A 496 -3.49 10.86 19.82
C PHE A 496 -3.39 9.35 20.04
N THR A 497 -2.81 8.64 19.08
CA THR A 497 -2.55 7.20 19.19
C THR A 497 -1.56 6.89 20.30
N LEU A 498 -0.51 7.71 20.44
CA LEU A 498 0.43 7.61 21.56
C LEU A 498 -0.28 7.79 22.90
N SER A 499 -1.11 8.82 23.04
CA SER A 499 -1.90 9.07 24.25
C SER A 499 -2.79 7.88 24.61
N MET A 500 -3.50 7.33 23.64
CA MET A 500 -4.34 6.14 23.82
C MET A 500 -3.55 4.94 24.38
N ILE A 501 -2.40 4.62 23.79
CA ILE A 501 -1.62 3.46 24.25
C ILE A 501 -0.98 3.69 25.61
N LEU A 502 -0.50 4.90 25.91
CA LEU A 502 0.03 5.21 27.24
C LEU A 502 -1.04 5.10 28.31
N GLY A 503 -2.28 5.52 28.02
CA GLY A 503 -3.43 5.29 28.89
C GLY A 503 -3.68 3.79 29.13
N LEU A 504 -3.68 2.97 28.06
CA LEU A 504 -3.85 1.51 28.18
C LEU A 504 -2.74 0.87 29.03
N VAL A 505 -1.48 1.20 28.75
CA VAL A 505 -0.33 0.68 29.51
C VAL A 505 -0.41 1.12 30.99
N THR A 506 -0.83 2.35 31.24
CA THR A 506 -1.05 2.84 32.61
C THR A 506 -2.09 1.99 33.35
N LEU A 507 -3.21 1.65 32.71
CA LEU A 507 -4.24 0.77 33.28
C LEU A 507 -3.68 -0.63 33.58
N ILE A 508 -2.90 -1.21 32.66
CA ILE A 508 -2.23 -2.51 32.88
C ILE A 508 -1.30 -2.43 34.09
N LEU A 509 -0.48 -1.38 34.20
CA LEU A 509 0.41 -1.22 35.34
C LEU A 509 -0.36 -1.06 36.65
N ILE A 510 -1.50 -0.38 36.69
CA ILE A 510 -2.37 -0.26 37.88
C ILE A 510 -2.86 -1.65 38.32
N ILE A 511 -3.27 -2.51 37.39
CA ILE A 511 -3.72 -3.88 37.68
C ILE A 511 -2.58 -4.73 38.28
N LEU A 512 -1.34 -4.52 37.82
CA LEU A 512 -0.15 -5.27 38.26
C LEU A 512 0.44 -4.75 39.57
N VAL A 513 -0.11 -3.68 40.19
CA VAL A 513 0.34 -3.17 41.48
C VAL A 513 0.08 -4.19 42.58
N ASN A 514 1.11 -4.46 43.39
CA ASN A 514 1.01 -5.24 44.62
C ASN A 514 1.84 -4.61 45.75
N ASN A 515 1.75 -5.13 46.98
CA ASN A 515 2.45 -4.57 48.11
C ASN A 515 3.99 -4.54 47.97
N LYS A 516 4.58 -5.43 47.14
CA LYS A 516 6.02 -5.54 46.93
C LYS A 516 6.57 -4.57 45.90
N ASN A 517 5.74 -4.14 44.91
CA ASN A 517 6.14 -3.29 43.81
C ASN A 517 5.48 -1.91 43.77
N LYS A 518 4.65 -1.58 44.78
CA LYS A 518 3.78 -0.40 44.83
C LYS A 518 4.53 0.92 44.54
N GLU A 519 5.69 1.14 45.14
CA GLU A 519 6.44 2.40 44.98
C GLU A 519 7.01 2.55 43.55
N ILE A 520 7.60 1.47 42.99
CA ILE A 520 8.19 1.47 41.65
C ILE A 520 7.08 1.61 40.58
N MET A 521 5.98 0.89 40.77
CA MET A 521 4.83 0.98 39.85
C MET A 521 4.18 2.38 39.92
N ALA A 522 4.03 2.96 41.09
CA ALA A 522 3.51 4.33 41.23
C ALA A 522 4.37 5.36 40.49
N LEU A 523 5.69 5.23 40.52
CA LEU A 523 6.59 6.10 39.75
C LEU A 523 6.45 5.92 38.25
N ASN A 524 6.36 4.67 37.75
CA ASN A 524 6.15 4.38 36.33
C ASN A 524 4.79 4.90 35.85
N ILE A 525 3.71 4.66 36.61
CA ILE A 525 2.36 5.13 36.32
C ILE A 525 2.35 6.68 36.26
N ARG A 526 2.94 7.35 37.26
CA ARG A 526 3.02 8.80 37.25
C ARG A 526 3.81 9.37 36.09
N GLU A 527 4.91 8.70 35.69
CA GLU A 527 5.70 9.07 34.51
C GLU A 527 4.87 9.00 33.21
N LEU A 528 4.11 7.91 33.01
CA LEU A 528 3.24 7.75 31.85
C LEU A 528 2.09 8.77 31.84
N ILE A 529 1.46 9.03 32.99
CA ILE A 529 0.39 10.04 33.10
C ILE A 529 0.91 11.45 32.79
N VAL A 530 2.15 11.76 33.16
CA VAL A 530 2.73 13.10 32.90
C VAL A 530 3.13 13.23 31.41
N ILE A 531 3.47 12.13 30.72
CA ILE A 531 3.77 12.13 29.29
C ILE A 531 2.47 12.20 28.47
N ASN A 532 1.42 11.53 28.94
CA ASN A 532 0.10 11.49 28.29
C ASN A 532 -0.63 12.84 28.39
#